data_8e8ac1776ba268122fddfa25ee5a49a3
#
_entry.id   8e8ac1776ba268122fddfa25ee5a49a3
#
_cell.length_a   1.000
_cell.length_b   1.000
_cell.length_c   1.000
_cell.angle_alpha   90.00
_cell.angle_beta   90.00
_cell.angle_gamma   90.00
#
_symmetry.space_group_name_H-M   'P 1'
#
loop_
_entity.id
_entity.type
_entity.pdbx_description
1 polymer ?
#
loop_
_entity_poly.entity_id
_entity_poly.type
_entity_poly.pdbx_seq_one_letter_code
_entity_poly.pdbx_strand_id
1 'polypeptide(L)'
;RMLRRQTEGKNNSWAIRWNASLFLNGILSLNVGKSLVQNTGFDGSGTNCGGGNLYQSGLYMEPLPVVKIEPIEECAEARKAYSRYYAKTNSFTAKAIRRLKRTLKGDFGA
;
A
#
# COMPACT_ATOMS: atom_id res chain seq x y z
N ARG A 1 6.74 9.59 -9.07
CA ARG A 1 5.51 10.17 -9.62
C ARG A 1 4.61 10.79 -8.54
N MET A 2 4.34 10.08 -7.44
CA MET A 2 3.42 10.57 -6.38
C MET A 2 3.96 11.83 -5.69
N LEU A 3 5.23 11.85 -5.28
CA LEU A 3 5.87 13.03 -4.68
C LEU A 3 5.81 14.26 -5.60
N ARG A 4 6.14 14.10 -6.89
CA ARG A 4 6.03 15.21 -7.84
C ARG A 4 4.62 15.78 -7.94
N ARG A 5 3.58 14.91 -7.95
CA ARG A 5 2.19 15.38 -7.92
C ARG A 5 1.83 16.10 -6.63
N GLN A 6 2.47 15.71 -5.50
CA GLN A 6 2.29 16.38 -4.22
C GLN A 6 2.90 17.79 -4.26
N THR A 7 4.09 17.96 -4.82
CA THR A 7 4.73 19.28 -4.95
C THR A 7 3.99 20.19 -5.94
N GLU A 8 3.35 19.60 -6.95
CA GLU A 8 2.51 20.32 -7.92
C GLU A 8 1.08 20.61 -7.41
N GLY A 9 0.76 20.31 -6.15
CA GLY A 9 -0.57 20.50 -5.58
C GLY A 9 -1.66 19.57 -6.14
N LYS A 10 -1.30 18.61 -6.99
CA LYS A 10 -2.23 17.67 -7.66
C LYS A 10 -2.62 16.47 -6.79
N ASN A 11 -2.11 16.40 -5.59
CA ASN A 11 -2.37 15.35 -4.62
C ASN A 11 -2.11 15.88 -3.22
N ASN A 12 -3.03 15.63 -2.29
CA ASN A 12 -2.91 16.04 -0.90
C ASN A 12 -2.95 14.80 0.01
N SER A 13 -1.90 13.99 -0.04
CA SER A 13 -1.78 12.80 0.78
C SER A 13 -0.76 12.99 1.90
N TRP A 14 -1.23 12.97 3.14
CA TRP A 14 -0.37 13.01 4.32
C TRP A 14 0.57 11.79 4.36
N ALA A 15 0.10 10.62 3.94
CA ALA A 15 0.88 9.38 3.95
C ALA A 15 2.12 9.47 3.03
N ILE A 16 2.02 10.14 1.88
CA ILE A 16 3.15 10.35 0.97
C ILE A 16 4.19 11.25 1.63
N ARG A 17 3.77 12.32 2.29
CA ARG A 17 4.65 13.24 3.02
C ARG A 17 5.33 12.54 4.19
N TRP A 18 4.56 11.78 4.96
CA TRP A 18 5.08 10.99 6.07
C TRP A 18 6.16 10.00 5.62
N ASN A 19 5.85 9.16 4.65
CA ASN A 19 6.82 8.17 4.14
C ASN A 19 8.06 8.83 3.53
N ALA A 20 7.92 9.94 2.83
CA ALA A 20 9.06 10.68 2.30
C ALA A 20 9.94 11.26 3.42
N SER A 21 9.33 11.80 4.48
CA SER A 21 10.05 12.31 5.64
C SER A 21 10.83 11.22 6.37
N LEU A 22 10.21 10.07 6.63
CA LEU A 22 10.88 8.92 7.23
C LEU A 22 12.10 8.49 6.38
N PHE A 23 11.89 8.34 5.07
CA PHE A 23 12.94 7.90 4.16
C PHE A 23 14.13 8.88 4.12
N LEU A 24 13.86 10.19 4.02
CA LEU A 24 14.91 11.21 3.96
C LEU A 24 15.71 11.33 5.26
N ASN A 25 15.12 10.99 6.39
CA ASN A 25 15.78 11.01 7.70
C ASN A 25 16.33 9.63 8.12
N GLY A 26 16.29 8.62 7.27
CA GLY A 26 16.78 7.28 7.57
C GLY A 26 16.04 6.60 8.73
N ILE A 27 14.77 6.98 8.96
CA ILE A 27 13.95 6.46 10.05
C ILE A 27 13.24 5.19 9.60
N LEU A 28 13.28 4.16 10.43
CA LEU A 28 12.55 2.92 10.22
C LEU A 28 11.08 3.07 10.63
N SER A 29 10.21 2.31 9.97
CA SER A 29 8.82 2.16 10.39
C SER A 29 8.55 0.74 10.86
N LEU A 30 7.86 0.59 11.99
CA LEU A 30 7.42 -0.70 12.47
C LEU A 30 6.20 -1.16 11.66
N ASN A 31 6.29 -2.37 11.13
CA ASN A 31 5.20 -3.01 10.41
C ASN A 31 4.90 -4.37 11.02
N VAL A 32 3.64 -4.67 11.24
CA VAL A 32 3.20 -5.99 11.70
C VAL A 32 3.01 -6.93 10.51
N GLY A 33 3.36 -8.20 10.69
CA GLY A 33 3.26 -9.21 9.64
C GLY A 33 1.82 -9.68 9.34
N LYS A 34 0.87 -9.33 10.20
CA LYS A 34 -0.56 -9.66 10.07
C LYS A 34 -1.39 -8.37 10.18
N SER A 35 -2.47 -8.28 9.42
CA SER A 35 -3.29 -7.06 9.45
C SER A 35 -4.15 -6.99 10.71
N LEU A 36 -3.95 -5.94 11.49
CA LEU A 36 -4.75 -5.62 12.67
C LEU A 36 -5.90 -4.65 12.34
N VAL A 37 -5.97 -4.20 11.10
CA VAL A 37 -6.99 -3.26 10.63
C VAL A 37 -7.52 -3.71 9.27
N GLN A 38 -8.78 -3.43 9.01
CA GLN A 38 -9.39 -3.62 7.71
C GLN A 38 -9.78 -2.27 7.13
N ASN A 39 -9.32 -2.00 5.93
CA ASN A 39 -9.74 -0.80 5.22
C ASN A 39 -11.09 -1.06 4.55
N THR A 40 -12.12 -0.37 4.98
CA THR A 40 -13.49 -0.49 4.45
C THR A 40 -13.73 0.37 3.21
N GLY A 41 -12.86 1.33 2.90
CA GLY A 41 -13.01 2.24 1.75
C GLY A 41 -12.59 1.66 0.39
N PHE A 42 -12.36 0.33 0.28
CA PHE A 42 -12.07 -0.32 -1.01
C PHE A 42 -13.32 -0.74 -1.79
N ASP A 43 -14.48 -0.49 -1.25
CA ASP A 43 -15.79 -0.69 -1.91
C ASP A 43 -16.13 0.40 -2.94
N GLY A 44 -15.28 1.41 -3.06
CA GLY A 44 -15.47 2.57 -3.93
C GLY A 44 -15.93 3.83 -3.19
N SER A 45 -16.29 3.74 -1.90
CA SER A 45 -16.69 4.90 -1.08
C SER A 45 -15.50 5.74 -0.60
N GLY A 46 -14.28 5.18 -0.66
CA GLY A 46 -13.07 5.85 -0.17
C GLY A 46 -12.58 6.99 -1.06
N THR A 47 -12.30 8.13 -0.49
CA THR A 47 -11.85 9.36 -1.19
C THR A 47 -10.53 9.15 -1.98
N ASN A 48 -9.64 8.29 -1.51
CA ASN A 48 -8.30 8.09 -2.06
C ASN A 48 -8.06 6.68 -2.63
N CYS A 49 -9.02 5.77 -2.45
CA CYS A 49 -8.93 4.39 -2.88
C CYS A 49 -9.96 4.14 -3.97
N GLY A 50 -9.52 3.83 -5.18
CA GLY A 50 -10.41 3.22 -6.17
C GLY A 50 -10.84 1.82 -5.71
N GLY A 51 -12.02 1.37 -6.11
CA GLY A 51 -12.51 0.03 -5.81
C GLY A 51 -11.51 -1.06 -6.25
N GLY A 52 -11.30 -2.06 -5.42
CA GLY A 52 -10.44 -3.21 -5.74
C GLY A 52 -9.84 -3.88 -4.52
N ASN A 53 -9.48 -5.15 -4.67
CA ASN A 53 -8.98 -6.00 -3.57
C ASN A 53 -7.45 -6.07 -3.50
N LEU A 54 -6.73 -5.18 -4.18
CA LEU A 54 -5.26 -5.28 -4.32
C LEU A 54 -4.53 -5.23 -2.97
N TYR A 55 -5.07 -4.50 -2.00
CA TYR A 55 -4.49 -4.31 -0.66
C TYR A 55 -5.41 -4.86 0.44
N GLN A 56 -6.42 -5.62 0.08
CA GLN A 56 -7.31 -6.24 1.04
C GLN A 56 -6.61 -7.45 1.65
N SER A 57 -6.54 -7.51 2.96
CA SER A 57 -6.03 -8.65 3.73
C SER A 57 -7.06 -9.04 4.78
N GLY A 58 -7.08 -10.33 5.15
CA GLY A 58 -7.90 -10.80 6.26
C GLY A 58 -7.48 -10.14 7.56
N LEU A 59 -8.44 -9.78 8.39
CA LEU A 59 -8.21 -9.27 9.74
C LEU A 59 -7.69 -10.41 10.65
N TYR A 60 -6.60 -10.13 11.36
CA TYR A 60 -6.08 -11.06 12.37
C TYR A 60 -6.83 -10.85 13.70
N MET A 61 -7.50 -11.89 14.19
CA MET A 61 -8.39 -11.82 15.33
C MET A 61 -7.78 -12.38 16.63
N GLU A 62 -6.60 -13.02 16.52
CA GLU A 62 -5.93 -13.58 17.69
C GLU A 62 -5.11 -12.52 18.43
N PRO A 63 -4.85 -12.69 19.74
CA PRO A 63 -3.99 -11.80 20.49
C PRO A 63 -2.59 -11.71 19.85
N LEU A 64 -2.10 -10.50 19.63
CA LEU A 64 -0.74 -10.29 19.15
C LEU A 64 0.17 -10.07 20.35
N PRO A 65 1.24 -10.86 20.53
CA PRO A 65 2.20 -10.62 21.59
C PRO A 65 2.92 -9.32 21.34
N VAL A 66 2.86 -8.39 22.29
CA VAL A 66 3.63 -7.15 22.26
C VAL A 66 4.98 -7.41 22.91
N VAL A 67 6.03 -7.49 22.10
CA VAL A 67 7.38 -7.72 22.56
C VAL A 67 8.26 -6.53 22.21
N LYS A 68 9.25 -6.26 23.08
CA LYS A 68 10.27 -5.27 22.76
C LYS A 68 11.19 -5.82 21.67
N ILE A 69 11.36 -5.07 20.61
CA ILE A 69 12.23 -5.44 19.49
C ILE A 69 13.59 -4.76 19.69
N GLU A 70 14.62 -5.56 19.88
CA GLU A 70 16.00 -5.09 20.00
C GLU A 70 16.94 -6.10 19.30
N PRO A 71 17.93 -5.62 18.54
CA PRO A 71 18.15 -4.22 18.16
C PRO A 71 17.11 -3.68 17.18
N ILE A 72 16.92 -2.35 17.16
CA ILE A 72 16.06 -1.70 16.15
C ILE A 72 16.86 -1.56 14.87
N GLU A 73 16.64 -2.47 13.94
CA GLU A 73 17.37 -2.53 12.67
C GLU A 73 16.42 -2.88 11.49
N GLU A 74 16.91 -2.66 10.27
CA GLU A 74 16.14 -2.98 9.08
C GLU A 74 16.05 -4.51 8.90
N CYS A 75 14.84 -5.03 8.79
CA CYS A 75 14.63 -6.42 8.40
C CYS A 75 14.83 -6.58 6.88
N ALA A 76 16.00 -7.10 6.48
CA ALA A 76 16.35 -7.27 5.07
C ALA A 76 15.39 -8.21 4.33
N GLU A 77 14.85 -9.22 4.99
CA GLU A 77 13.87 -10.13 4.40
C GLU A 77 12.54 -9.43 4.11
N ALA A 78 12.05 -8.65 5.06
CA ALA A 78 10.85 -7.84 4.88
C ALA A 78 11.05 -6.83 3.73
N ARG A 79 12.19 -6.13 3.68
CA ARG A 79 12.52 -5.22 2.57
C ARG A 79 12.52 -5.92 1.21
N LYS A 80 13.13 -7.10 1.12
CA LYS A 80 13.12 -7.92 -0.11
C LYS A 80 11.71 -8.35 -0.50
N ALA A 81 10.87 -8.73 0.46
CA ALA A 81 9.48 -9.12 0.22
C ALA A 81 8.66 -7.93 -0.31
N TYR A 82 8.77 -6.76 0.32
CA TYR A 82 8.14 -5.52 -0.15
C TYR A 82 8.59 -5.15 -1.56
N SER A 83 9.90 -5.17 -1.82
CA SER A 83 10.45 -4.84 -3.13
C SER A 83 9.91 -5.77 -4.23
N ARG A 84 9.88 -7.08 -3.98
CA ARG A 84 9.30 -8.07 -4.91
C ARG A 84 7.81 -7.84 -5.15
N TYR A 85 7.05 -7.57 -4.08
CA TYR A 85 5.63 -7.30 -4.19
C TYR A 85 5.35 -6.07 -5.05
N TYR A 86 6.04 -4.96 -4.78
CA TYR A 86 5.85 -3.73 -5.55
C TYR A 86 6.39 -3.82 -6.98
N ALA A 87 7.46 -4.53 -7.23
CA ALA A 87 7.95 -4.80 -8.58
C ALA A 87 6.89 -5.57 -9.38
N LYS A 88 6.33 -6.63 -8.80
CA LYS A 88 5.27 -7.44 -9.43
C LYS A 88 4.00 -6.61 -9.69
N THR A 89 3.51 -5.89 -8.69
CA THR A 89 2.26 -5.10 -8.79
C THR A 89 2.39 -3.89 -9.69
N ASN A 90 3.58 -3.31 -9.84
CA ASN A 90 3.86 -2.17 -10.69
C ASN A 90 4.44 -2.52 -12.05
N SER A 91 4.61 -3.81 -12.37
CA SER A 91 5.08 -4.25 -13.68
C SER A 91 4.16 -3.75 -14.79
N PHE A 92 4.73 -3.62 -16.00
CA PHE A 92 3.96 -3.19 -17.17
C PHE A 92 2.80 -4.14 -17.46
N THR A 93 3.04 -5.44 -17.38
CA THR A 93 2.03 -6.50 -17.58
C THR A 93 0.89 -6.40 -16.56
N ALA A 94 1.20 -6.22 -15.28
CA ALA A 94 0.17 -6.05 -14.24
C ALA A 94 -0.68 -4.79 -14.46
N LYS A 95 -0.08 -3.71 -14.94
CA LYS A 95 -0.80 -2.48 -15.28
C LYS A 95 -1.70 -2.66 -16.53
N ALA A 96 -1.20 -3.35 -17.54
CA ALA A 96 -1.98 -3.67 -18.76
C ALA A 96 -3.20 -4.55 -18.42
N ILE A 97 -3.01 -5.62 -17.66
CA ILE A 97 -4.09 -6.51 -17.22
C ILE A 97 -5.14 -5.75 -16.40
N ARG A 98 -4.71 -4.88 -15.47
CA ARG A 98 -5.66 -4.06 -14.68
C ARG A 98 -6.45 -3.08 -15.54
N ARG A 99 -5.82 -2.48 -16.56
CA ARG A 99 -6.53 -1.63 -17.52
C ARG A 99 -7.57 -2.41 -18.28
N LEU A 100 -7.19 -3.56 -18.85
CA LEU A 100 -8.09 -4.43 -19.59
C LEU A 100 -9.29 -4.88 -18.75
N LYS A 101 -9.05 -5.36 -17.53
CA LYS A 101 -10.13 -5.74 -16.60
C LYS A 101 -11.07 -4.59 -16.26
N ARG A 102 -10.58 -3.36 -16.20
CA ARG A 102 -11.43 -2.19 -15.95
C ARG A 102 -12.30 -1.84 -17.14
N THR A 103 -11.77 -1.92 -18.36
CA THR A 103 -12.54 -1.71 -19.59
C THR A 103 -13.63 -2.77 -19.71
N LEU A 104 -13.30 -4.05 -19.53
CA LEU A 104 -14.28 -5.14 -19.59
C LEU A 104 -15.39 -5.07 -18.52
N LYS A 105 -15.10 -4.49 -17.34
CA LYS A 105 -16.13 -4.26 -16.31
C LYS A 105 -17.01 -3.04 -16.59
N GLY A 106 -16.52 -2.07 -17.32
CA GLY A 106 -17.26 -0.85 -17.69
C GLY A 106 -18.29 -1.08 -18.79
N ASP A 107 -18.10 -2.09 -19.64
CA ASP A 107 -19.03 -2.40 -20.74
C ASP A 107 -20.26 -3.25 -20.32
N PHE A 108 -20.32 -3.72 -19.07
CA PHE A 108 -21.46 -4.51 -18.55
C PHE A 108 -22.36 -3.74 -17.58
N GLY A 109 -22.23 -2.40 -17.51
CA GLY A 109 -22.98 -1.52 -16.62
C GLY A 109 -23.71 -0.41 -17.38
N ALA A 110 -24.45 -0.77 -18.42
CA ALA A 110 -25.44 0.08 -19.08
C ALA A 110 -26.78 -0.61 -19.08
#